data_b6d2dcab8ef31991fe011ff37764ebd1
#
_entry.id   b6d2dcab8ef31991fe011ff37764ebd1
#
_cell.length_a   1.000
_cell.length_b   1.000
_cell.length_c   1.000
_cell.angle_alpha   90.00
_cell.angle_beta   90.00
_cell.angle_gamma   90.00
#
_symmetry.space_group_name_H-M   'P 1'
#
loop_
_entity.id
_entity.type
_entity.pdbx_description
1 polymer ?
#
loop_
_entity_poly.entity_id
_entity_poly.type
_entity_poly.pdbx_seq_one_letter_code
_entity_poly.pdbx_strand_id
1 'polypeptide(L)'
;MKARLPKEYQNRGANNMNSMIKQAQKMQEDIERVKAELEARDFTASAAGGMIEVTMSGAKVLKEVKLNPEVVDKDAIEDLQDVIVAGVNAVITQIEEVSAAEMEKVTGGVNIPGLV
;
A
#
# COMPACT_ATOMS: atom_id res chain seq x y z
N MET A 1 -32.47 18.51 -43.37
CA MET A 1 -31.58 17.35 -43.53
C MET A 1 -30.93 17.04 -42.22
N LYS A 2 -31.14 15.83 -41.72
CA LYS A 2 -30.55 15.43 -40.45
C LYS A 2 -29.13 14.93 -40.66
N ALA A 3 -28.16 15.52 -39.97
CA ALA A 3 -26.81 15.01 -39.98
C ALA A 3 -26.77 13.76 -39.15
N ARG A 4 -26.58 12.61 -39.79
CA ARG A 4 -26.31 11.37 -39.09
C ARG A 4 -24.81 11.12 -39.06
N LEU A 5 -24.32 10.80 -37.91
CA LEU A 5 -22.93 10.30 -37.78
C LEU A 5 -22.80 9.03 -38.57
N PRO A 6 -21.72 8.85 -39.36
CA PRO A 6 -21.48 7.57 -40.02
C PRO A 6 -21.46 6.41 -39.01
N LYS A 7 -21.88 5.22 -39.46
CA LYS A 7 -21.88 4.03 -38.61
C LYS A 7 -20.54 3.76 -37.95
N GLU A 8 -19.46 4.08 -38.63
CA GLU A 8 -18.10 3.93 -38.09
C GLU A 8 -17.87 4.76 -36.83
N TYR A 9 -18.39 5.98 -36.79
CA TYR A 9 -18.28 6.85 -35.61
C TYR A 9 -19.16 6.35 -34.45
N GLN A 10 -20.34 5.83 -34.76
CA GLN A 10 -21.23 5.26 -33.74
C GLN A 10 -20.63 4.01 -33.12
N ASN A 11 -20.01 3.13 -33.93
CA ASN A 11 -19.35 1.93 -33.45
C ASN A 11 -18.09 2.25 -32.63
N ARG A 12 -17.34 3.27 -33.02
CA ARG A 12 -16.16 3.71 -32.28
C ARG A 12 -16.53 4.22 -30.88
N GLY A 13 -17.61 4.97 -30.76
CA GLY A 13 -18.10 5.45 -29.48
C GLY A 13 -18.48 4.33 -28.55
N ALA A 14 -19.21 3.33 -29.05
CA ALA A 14 -19.62 2.16 -28.28
C ALA A 14 -18.41 1.30 -27.89
N ASN A 15 -17.47 1.06 -28.81
CA ASN A 15 -16.27 0.31 -28.54
C ASN A 15 -15.36 1.01 -27.52
N ASN A 16 -15.25 2.34 -27.59
CA ASN A 16 -14.47 3.09 -26.61
C ASN A 16 -15.08 3.03 -25.22
N MET A 17 -16.41 3.11 -25.11
CA MET A 17 -17.08 2.96 -23.84
C MET A 17 -16.87 1.56 -23.24
N ASN A 18 -17.02 0.53 -24.06
CA ASN A 18 -16.79 -0.84 -23.62
C ASN A 18 -15.34 -1.06 -23.19
N SER A 19 -14.39 -0.52 -23.93
CA SER A 19 -12.97 -0.57 -23.59
C SER A 19 -12.67 0.13 -22.27
N MET A 20 -13.27 1.30 -22.07
CA MET A 20 -13.09 2.06 -20.83
C MET A 20 -13.67 1.31 -19.62
N ILE A 21 -14.84 0.69 -19.78
CA ILE A 21 -15.45 -0.11 -18.73
C ILE A 21 -14.57 -1.31 -18.38
N LYS A 22 -14.06 -2.01 -19.39
CA LYS A 22 -13.17 -3.16 -19.18
C LYS A 22 -11.88 -2.75 -18.50
N GLN A 23 -11.30 -1.62 -18.88
CA GLN A 23 -10.09 -1.11 -18.24
C GLN A 23 -10.34 -0.73 -16.79
N ALA A 24 -11.49 -0.10 -16.50
CA ALA A 24 -11.85 0.26 -15.13
C ALA A 24 -12.07 -0.98 -14.27
N GLN A 25 -12.73 -2.00 -14.79
CA GLN A 25 -12.93 -3.27 -14.10
C GLN A 25 -11.61 -3.98 -13.83
N LYS A 26 -10.73 -4.02 -14.81
CA LYS A 26 -9.42 -4.64 -14.66
C LYS A 26 -8.57 -3.89 -13.63
N MET A 27 -8.60 -2.56 -13.66
CA MET A 27 -7.87 -1.76 -12.69
C MET A 27 -8.38 -2.03 -11.27
N GLN A 28 -9.69 -2.12 -11.09
CA GLN A 28 -10.28 -2.43 -9.79
C GLN A 28 -9.88 -3.82 -9.29
N GLU A 29 -9.89 -4.81 -10.18
CA GLU A 29 -9.43 -6.16 -9.85
C GLU A 29 -7.96 -6.16 -9.46
N ASP A 30 -7.12 -5.43 -10.18
CA ASP A 30 -5.70 -5.32 -9.90
C ASP A 30 -5.45 -4.63 -8.55
N ILE A 31 -6.21 -3.57 -8.24
CA ILE A 31 -6.13 -2.88 -6.95
C ILE A 31 -6.46 -3.84 -5.80
N GLU A 32 -7.56 -4.58 -5.93
CA GLU A 32 -7.98 -5.54 -4.91
C GLU A 32 -6.96 -6.66 -4.72
N ARG A 33 -6.40 -7.16 -5.82
CA ARG A 33 -5.37 -8.20 -5.77
C ARG A 33 -4.10 -7.70 -5.08
N VAL A 34 -3.61 -6.54 -5.49
CA VAL A 34 -2.39 -5.95 -4.89
C VAL A 34 -2.62 -5.64 -3.41
N LYS A 35 -3.79 -5.12 -3.07
CA LYS A 35 -4.14 -4.87 -1.67
C LYS A 35 -4.09 -6.14 -0.84
N ALA A 36 -4.67 -7.23 -1.36
CA ALA A 36 -4.68 -8.52 -0.66
C ALA A 36 -3.25 -9.07 -0.51
N GLU A 37 -2.43 -8.97 -1.55
CA GLU A 37 -1.04 -9.40 -1.52
C GLU A 37 -0.22 -8.61 -0.49
N LEU A 38 -0.43 -7.29 -0.43
CA LEU A 38 0.24 -6.43 0.55
C LEU A 38 -0.18 -6.75 1.98
N GLU A 39 -1.47 -6.98 2.21
CA GLU A 39 -1.98 -7.33 3.53
C GLU A 39 -1.43 -8.68 4.03
N ALA A 40 -1.18 -9.61 3.13
CA ALA A 40 -0.62 -10.93 3.46
C ALA A 40 0.90 -10.92 3.60
N ARG A 41 1.56 -9.89 3.09
CA ARG A 41 3.02 -9.79 3.11
C ARG A 41 3.53 -9.31 4.47
N ASP A 42 4.67 -9.86 4.90
CA ASP A 42 5.34 -9.41 6.11
C ASP A 42 6.37 -8.34 5.81
N PHE A 43 6.40 -7.33 6.65
CA PHE A 43 7.35 -6.23 6.60
C PHE A 43 8.19 -6.23 7.86
N THR A 44 9.47 -5.96 7.71
CA THR A 44 10.41 -5.89 8.82
C THR A 44 11.16 -4.58 8.76
N ALA A 45 11.22 -3.88 9.86
CA ALA A 45 11.97 -2.62 9.97
C ALA A 45 12.76 -2.58 11.26
N SER A 46 13.90 -1.90 11.20
CA SER A 46 14.78 -1.65 12.35
C SER A 46 14.71 -0.20 12.75
N ALA A 47 14.97 0.07 14.02
CA ALA A 47 15.05 1.43 14.54
C ALA A 47 16.06 1.51 15.68
N ALA A 48 16.33 2.74 16.15
CA ALA A 48 17.22 2.99 17.27
C ALA A 48 18.61 2.34 17.09
N GLY A 49 19.18 2.50 15.88
CA GLY A 49 20.51 1.97 15.58
C GLY A 49 20.60 0.45 15.61
N GLY A 50 19.50 -0.24 15.30
CA GLY A 50 19.45 -1.70 15.31
C GLY A 50 19.09 -2.31 16.64
N MET A 51 18.75 -1.50 17.64
CA MET A 51 18.34 -2.00 18.97
C MET A 51 17.00 -2.72 18.96
N ILE A 52 16.19 -2.47 17.95
CA ILE A 52 14.89 -3.10 17.77
C ILE A 52 14.67 -3.46 16.30
N GLU A 53 14.07 -4.61 16.08
CA GLU A 53 13.58 -5.05 14.77
C GLU A 53 12.13 -5.51 14.93
N VAL A 54 11.23 -4.96 14.14
CA VAL A 54 9.80 -5.22 14.25
C VAL A 54 9.30 -5.82 12.94
N THR A 55 8.55 -6.91 13.05
CA THR A 55 7.90 -7.56 11.90
C THR A 55 6.38 -7.40 12.06
N MET A 56 5.76 -6.91 10.99
CA MET A 56 4.32 -6.63 10.96
C MET A 56 3.78 -6.99 9.58
N SER A 57 2.56 -7.54 9.52
CA SER A 57 1.91 -7.76 8.23
C SER A 57 1.44 -6.46 7.62
N GLY A 58 1.18 -6.45 6.31
CA GLY A 58 0.61 -5.28 5.63
C GLY A 58 -0.78 -4.91 6.14
N ALA A 59 -1.48 -5.84 6.78
CA ALA A 59 -2.74 -5.55 7.48
C ALA A 59 -2.52 -4.90 8.85
N LYS A 60 -1.27 -4.58 9.17
CA LYS A 60 -0.85 -3.94 10.43
C LYS A 60 -1.07 -4.82 11.65
N VAL A 61 -0.85 -6.12 11.49
CA VAL A 61 -0.82 -7.07 12.59
C VAL A 61 0.63 -7.26 13.00
N LEU A 62 0.94 -6.91 14.24
CA LEU A 62 2.27 -7.08 14.80
C LEU A 62 2.55 -8.56 15.02
N LYS A 63 3.65 -9.07 14.44
CA LYS A 63 3.98 -10.50 14.49
C LYS A 63 5.17 -10.79 15.37
N GLU A 64 6.20 -9.95 15.34
CA GLU A 64 7.42 -10.20 16.08
C GLU A 64 8.11 -8.90 16.45
N VAL A 65 8.68 -8.88 17.64
CA VAL A 65 9.54 -7.80 18.10
C VAL A 65 10.83 -8.41 18.62
N LYS A 66 11.95 -8.04 18.01
CA LYS A 66 13.27 -8.46 18.47
C LYS A 66 13.97 -7.26 19.11
N LEU A 67 14.32 -7.41 20.37
CA LEU A 67 15.03 -6.39 21.13
C LEU A 67 16.46 -6.83 21.36
N ASN A 68 17.40 -5.89 21.20
CA ASN A 68 18.75 -6.13 21.65
C ASN A 68 18.74 -6.14 23.20
N PRO A 69 19.34 -7.15 23.85
CA PRO A 69 19.36 -7.21 25.32
C PRO A 69 19.94 -5.97 26.00
N GLU A 70 20.81 -5.26 25.34
CA GLU A 70 21.42 -4.04 25.89
C GLU A 70 20.40 -2.92 26.16
N VAL A 71 19.27 -2.93 25.45
CA VAL A 71 18.23 -1.90 25.64
C VAL A 71 17.27 -2.28 26.77
N VAL A 72 17.35 -3.51 27.28
CA VAL A 72 16.48 -3.99 28.35
C VAL A 72 17.17 -3.73 29.69
N ASP A 73 16.87 -2.58 30.25
CA ASP A 73 17.43 -2.12 31.53
C ASP A 73 16.27 -1.66 32.43
N LYS A 74 16.13 -2.33 33.56
CA LYS A 74 15.06 -2.01 34.52
C LYS A 74 15.15 -0.60 35.08
N ASP A 75 16.34 0.01 35.04
CA ASP A 75 16.57 1.36 35.52
C ASP A 75 16.41 2.41 34.42
N ALA A 76 16.15 1.98 33.18
CA ALA A 76 15.96 2.85 32.01
C ALA A 76 14.74 2.42 31.20
N ILE A 77 13.61 2.25 31.87
CA ILE A 77 12.36 1.79 31.24
C ILE A 77 11.87 2.75 30.18
N GLU A 78 12.02 4.06 30.39
CA GLU A 78 11.59 5.07 29.43
C GLU A 78 12.35 4.95 28.10
N ASP A 79 13.64 4.64 28.17
CA ASP A 79 14.45 4.41 26.96
C ASP A 79 13.95 3.19 26.19
N LEU A 80 13.60 2.11 26.88
CA LEU A 80 13.02 0.92 26.27
C LEU A 80 11.67 1.23 25.61
N GLN A 81 10.83 2.00 26.27
CA GLN A 81 9.54 2.42 25.73
C GLN A 81 9.73 3.22 24.44
N ASP A 82 10.66 4.15 24.42
CA ASP A 82 10.96 4.98 23.24
C ASP A 82 11.48 4.12 22.08
N VAL A 83 12.31 3.13 22.36
CA VAL A 83 12.81 2.18 21.34
C VAL A 83 11.67 1.39 20.73
N ILE A 84 10.74 0.91 21.54
CA ILE A 84 9.58 0.15 21.05
C ILE A 84 8.69 1.04 20.17
N VAL A 85 8.42 2.24 20.58
CA VAL A 85 7.63 3.21 19.79
C VAL A 85 8.32 3.47 18.45
N ALA A 86 9.62 3.71 18.46
CA ALA A 86 10.38 3.96 17.24
C ALA A 86 10.33 2.77 16.28
N GLY A 87 10.46 1.54 16.79
CA GLY A 87 10.44 0.33 15.97
C GLY A 87 9.07 0.08 15.33
N VAL A 88 8.01 0.21 16.11
CA VAL A 88 6.64 0.01 15.60
C VAL A 88 6.31 1.08 14.55
N ASN A 89 6.64 2.33 14.81
CA ASN A 89 6.39 3.40 13.84
C ASN A 89 7.23 3.24 12.58
N ALA A 90 8.45 2.73 12.69
CA ALA A 90 9.30 2.49 11.51
C ALA A 90 8.70 1.45 10.57
N VAL A 91 8.15 0.35 11.10
CA VAL A 91 7.55 -0.68 10.25
C VAL A 91 6.22 -0.19 9.67
N ILE A 92 5.44 0.58 10.41
CA ILE A 92 4.20 1.18 9.88
C ILE A 92 4.51 2.12 8.72
N THR A 93 5.51 2.96 8.86
CA THR A 93 5.95 3.87 7.78
C THR A 93 6.39 3.09 6.55
N GLN A 94 7.14 2.01 6.73
CA GLN A 94 7.56 1.16 5.61
C GLN A 94 6.36 0.54 4.90
N ILE A 95 5.39 0.03 5.64
CA ILE A 95 4.15 -0.54 5.06
C ILE A 95 3.44 0.52 4.23
N GLU A 96 3.28 1.73 4.76
CA GLU A 96 2.59 2.82 4.06
C GLU A 96 3.32 3.24 2.78
N GLU A 97 4.64 3.37 2.84
CA GLU A 97 5.45 3.75 1.67
C GLU A 97 5.42 2.69 0.58
N VAL A 98 5.60 1.42 0.95
CA VAL A 98 5.58 0.31 -0.02
C VAL A 98 4.19 0.16 -0.60
N SER A 99 3.14 0.25 0.22
CA SER A 99 1.75 0.13 -0.24
C SER A 99 1.39 1.24 -1.21
N ALA A 100 1.81 2.47 -0.93
CA ALA A 100 1.58 3.60 -1.82
C ALA A 100 2.30 3.41 -3.16
N ALA A 101 3.55 2.96 -3.13
CA ALA A 101 4.33 2.71 -4.35
C ALA A 101 3.73 1.59 -5.21
N GLU A 102 3.30 0.49 -4.59
CA GLU A 102 2.68 -0.62 -5.30
C GLU A 102 1.32 -0.23 -5.89
N MET A 103 0.52 0.56 -5.17
CA MET A 103 -0.75 1.07 -5.68
C MET A 103 -0.55 2.03 -6.85
N GLU A 104 0.46 2.88 -6.78
CA GLU A 104 0.79 3.79 -7.89
C GLU A 104 1.10 3.03 -9.17
N LYS A 105 1.80 1.91 -9.09
CA LYS A 105 2.07 1.05 -10.24
C LYS A 105 0.79 0.53 -10.89
N VAL A 106 -0.19 0.18 -10.09
CA VAL A 106 -1.47 -0.37 -10.58
C VAL A 106 -2.33 0.72 -11.19
N THR A 107 -2.36 1.90 -10.59
CA THR A 107 -3.18 3.01 -11.08
C THR A 107 -2.52 3.78 -12.22
N GLY A 108 -1.27 3.48 -12.53
CA GLY A 108 -0.53 4.14 -13.61
C GLY A 108 -0.33 5.62 -13.41
N GLY A 109 -0.34 6.10 -12.17
CA GLY A 109 -0.21 7.52 -11.86
C GLY A 109 -1.48 8.31 -12.12
N VAL A 110 -2.61 7.64 -12.37
CA VAL A 110 -3.89 8.31 -12.58
C VAL A 110 -4.40 8.85 -11.25
N ASN A 111 -4.54 10.19 -11.18
CA ASN A 111 -5.19 10.84 -10.05
C ASN A 111 -6.69 10.57 -10.15
N ILE A 112 -7.18 9.70 -9.29
CA ILE A 112 -8.62 9.45 -9.18
C ILE A 112 -9.13 10.36 -8.07
N PRO A 113 -10.04 11.32 -8.37
CA PRO A 113 -10.62 12.16 -7.33
C PRO A 113 -11.32 11.29 -6.27
N GLY A 114 -10.97 11.50 -5.02
CA GLY A 114 -11.52 10.75 -3.89
C GLY A 114 -10.65 9.62 -3.34
N LEU A 115 -9.52 9.32 -3.96
CA LEU A 115 -8.56 8.32 -3.47
C LEU A 115 -7.34 8.94 -2.79
N VAL A 116 -7.32 10.25 -2.71
CA VAL A 116 -6.24 10.99 -2.04
C VAL A 116 -6.63 11.27 -0.61
#